data_d31250901833a7c8ee7934666f02651e
#
_entry.id   d31250901833a7c8ee7934666f02651e
#
_cell.length_a   1.000
_cell.length_b   1.000
_cell.length_c   1.000
_cell.angle_alpha   90.00
_cell.angle_beta   90.00
_cell.angle_gamma   90.00
#
_symmetry.space_group_name_H-M   'P 1'
#
loop_
_entity.id
_entity.type
_entity.pdbx_description
1 polymer ?
#
loop_
_entity_poly.entity_id
_entity_poly.type
_entity_poly.pdbx_seq_one_letter_code
_entity_poly.pdbx_strand_id
1 'polypeptide(L)'
;MKTKAVRIYGVNDLRLEEFDLPPLKDDEILARVVSDSICMSSHKLAMQGDAHKRVRAPLAQNPAIIGHEFCGEIIEVGSKWANKFKPGMRFAIQPALNYKGTLWAPGYSYPYIGGDATYIIIPNEVMEMDCLFEYKADAFFMGSLSEPVSCIVGAYHAQYHTQPGSYVHEMGIKPGGSLALLASVGPMGLGAIDYAIHGGIKSARIVVTDIDQARLDRAQKLISVESAQKEGIELI
;
A
#
# COMPACT_ATOMS: atom_id res chain seq x y z
N MET A 1 13.32 -17.88 -15.65
CA MET A 1 11.92 -18.21 -15.22
C MET A 1 10.97 -17.34 -16.00
N LYS A 2 9.84 -17.88 -16.47
CA LYS A 2 8.79 -17.08 -17.14
C LYS A 2 7.87 -16.43 -16.13
N THR A 3 7.50 -15.18 -16.40
CA THR A 3 6.48 -14.44 -15.67
C THR A 3 5.41 -13.95 -16.63
N LYS A 4 4.17 -13.88 -16.14
CA LYS A 4 3.04 -13.25 -16.82
C LYS A 4 2.69 -12.00 -16.02
N ALA A 5 2.72 -10.82 -16.66
CA ALA A 5 2.54 -9.55 -15.96
C ALA A 5 1.79 -8.52 -16.81
N VAL A 6 1.14 -7.58 -16.14
CA VAL A 6 0.62 -6.36 -16.77
C VAL A 6 1.71 -5.29 -16.73
N ARG A 7 2.12 -4.82 -17.91
CA ARG A 7 3.16 -3.79 -18.07
C ARG A 7 2.59 -2.53 -18.72
N ILE A 8 3.06 -1.38 -18.28
CA ILE A 8 2.71 -0.08 -18.85
C ILE A 8 3.79 0.39 -19.83
N TYR A 9 3.36 0.83 -21.01
CA TYR A 9 4.21 1.31 -22.12
C TYR A 9 4.01 2.80 -22.44
N GLY A 10 2.96 3.42 -21.92
CA GLY A 10 2.61 4.82 -22.14
C GLY A 10 1.22 5.13 -21.61
N VAL A 11 0.67 6.28 -21.99
CA VAL A 11 -0.67 6.71 -21.59
C VAL A 11 -1.72 5.71 -22.06
N ASN A 12 -2.45 5.10 -21.11
CA ASN A 12 -3.47 4.07 -21.34
C ASN A 12 -2.98 2.84 -22.16
N ASP A 13 -1.68 2.62 -22.26
CA ASP A 13 -1.09 1.48 -22.95
C ASP A 13 -0.63 0.44 -21.91
N LEU A 14 -1.59 -0.38 -21.46
CA LEU A 14 -1.37 -1.50 -20.55
C LEU A 14 -1.44 -2.81 -21.35
N ARG A 15 -0.42 -3.66 -21.21
CA ARG A 15 -0.32 -4.92 -21.95
C ARG A 15 -0.11 -6.07 -20.98
N LEU A 16 -0.91 -7.13 -21.14
CA LEU A 16 -0.68 -8.41 -20.48
C LEU A 16 0.30 -9.22 -21.33
N GLU A 17 1.48 -9.50 -20.77
CA GLU A 17 2.56 -10.15 -21.50
C GLU A 17 3.13 -11.33 -20.71
N GLU A 18 3.71 -12.28 -21.43
CA GLU A 18 4.54 -13.34 -20.87
C GLU A 18 5.98 -13.17 -21.37
N PHE A 19 6.95 -13.13 -20.47
CA PHE A 19 8.36 -12.94 -20.80
C PHE A 19 9.27 -13.64 -19.80
N ASP A 20 10.53 -13.83 -20.17
CA ASP A 20 11.53 -14.39 -19.29
C ASP A 20 12.12 -13.34 -18.36
N LEU A 21 12.12 -13.63 -17.05
CA LEU A 21 12.88 -12.84 -16.08
C LEU A 21 14.38 -13.06 -16.32
N PRO A 22 15.22 -12.03 -16.13
CA PRO A 22 16.67 -12.20 -16.22
C PRO A 22 17.19 -13.15 -15.13
N PRO A 23 18.43 -13.66 -15.26
CA PRO A 23 19.07 -14.39 -14.17
C PRO A 23 19.09 -13.58 -12.88
N LEU A 24 18.83 -14.23 -11.76
CA LEU A 24 18.87 -13.62 -10.44
C LEU A 24 20.30 -13.20 -10.09
N LYS A 25 20.48 -11.99 -9.58
CA LYS A 25 21.79 -11.52 -9.09
C LYS A 25 21.96 -11.83 -7.60
N ASP A 26 23.19 -11.74 -7.14
CA ASP A 26 23.57 -12.00 -5.74
C ASP A 26 22.86 -11.07 -4.73
N ASP A 27 22.43 -9.90 -5.15
CA ASP A 27 21.78 -8.89 -4.33
C ASP A 27 20.25 -8.76 -4.56
N GLU A 28 19.65 -9.69 -5.30
CA GLU A 28 18.23 -9.70 -5.64
C GLU A 28 17.50 -10.89 -4.98
N ILE A 29 16.18 -10.83 -4.98
CA ILE A 29 15.30 -11.91 -4.50
C ILE A 29 14.28 -12.24 -5.59
N LEU A 30 14.16 -13.52 -5.94
CA LEU A 30 13.08 -14.04 -6.78
C LEU A 30 11.87 -14.37 -5.89
N ALA A 31 10.69 -13.88 -6.25
CA ALA A 31 9.47 -14.11 -5.50
C ALA A 31 8.28 -14.39 -6.40
N ARG A 32 7.28 -15.07 -5.84
CA ARG A 32 5.95 -15.27 -6.42
C ARG A 32 4.98 -14.29 -5.77
N VAL A 33 4.27 -13.51 -6.57
CA VAL A 33 3.14 -12.71 -6.08
C VAL A 33 1.92 -13.61 -5.91
N VAL A 34 1.20 -13.43 -4.82
CA VAL A 34 0.00 -14.21 -4.50
C VAL A 34 -1.24 -13.32 -4.40
N SER A 35 -1.09 -12.11 -3.91
CA SER A 35 -2.19 -11.14 -3.80
C SER A 35 -1.66 -9.74 -4.07
N ASP A 36 -2.43 -8.95 -4.82
CA ASP A 36 -2.27 -7.52 -5.01
C ASP A 36 -3.62 -6.83 -4.81
N SER A 37 -3.66 -5.64 -4.24
CA SER A 37 -4.87 -4.85 -4.14
C SER A 37 -4.89 -3.72 -5.17
N ILE A 38 -6.08 -3.39 -5.65
CA ILE A 38 -6.24 -2.41 -6.75
C ILE A 38 -6.31 -1.01 -6.17
N CYS A 39 -5.30 -0.19 -6.48
CA CYS A 39 -5.21 1.21 -6.08
C CYS A 39 -5.56 2.18 -7.21
N MET A 40 -6.29 3.25 -6.89
CA MET A 40 -6.56 4.34 -7.85
C MET A 40 -5.28 5.05 -8.32
N SER A 41 -4.16 4.93 -7.62
CA SER A 41 -2.89 5.46 -8.09
C SER A 41 -2.32 4.68 -9.28
N SER A 42 -2.65 3.41 -9.45
CA SER A 42 -2.35 2.66 -10.68
C SER A 42 -3.16 3.18 -11.88
N HIS A 43 -4.44 3.54 -11.66
CA HIS A 43 -5.22 4.24 -12.68
C HIS A 43 -4.61 5.60 -13.05
N LYS A 44 -4.18 6.38 -12.05
CA LYS A 44 -3.48 7.65 -12.29
C LYS A 44 -2.19 7.46 -13.08
N LEU A 45 -1.42 6.42 -12.79
CA LEU A 45 -0.23 6.04 -13.56
C LEU A 45 -0.59 5.77 -15.03
N ALA A 46 -1.63 4.98 -15.29
CA ALA A 46 -2.10 4.68 -16.63
C ALA A 46 -2.50 5.93 -17.41
N MET A 47 -3.21 6.86 -16.77
CA MET A 47 -3.63 8.12 -17.38
C MET A 47 -2.49 9.09 -17.66
N GLN A 48 -1.42 9.09 -16.87
CA GLN A 48 -0.31 10.03 -16.99
C GLN A 48 0.88 9.49 -17.82
N GLY A 49 1.06 8.16 -17.87
CA GLY A 49 2.19 7.55 -18.56
C GLY A 49 3.52 8.16 -18.14
N ASP A 50 4.31 8.59 -19.11
CA ASP A 50 5.65 9.19 -18.89
C ASP A 50 5.65 10.46 -18.03
N ALA A 51 4.51 11.17 -17.93
CA ALA A 51 4.38 12.35 -17.08
C ALA A 51 4.21 12.02 -15.59
N HIS A 52 3.99 10.76 -15.23
CA HIS A 52 3.85 10.37 -13.84
C HIS A 52 5.19 10.44 -13.09
N LYS A 53 5.22 11.14 -11.95
CA LYS A 53 6.44 11.47 -11.19
C LYS A 53 7.31 10.28 -10.73
N ARG A 54 6.73 9.07 -10.68
CA ARG A 54 7.43 7.84 -10.25
C ARG A 54 7.96 7.04 -11.44
N VAL A 55 7.65 7.39 -12.67
CA VAL A 55 8.03 6.64 -13.87
C VAL A 55 9.51 6.88 -14.22
N ARG A 56 10.16 5.83 -14.73
CA ARG A 56 11.46 5.93 -15.41
C ARG A 56 11.22 6.08 -16.91
N ALA A 57 10.90 7.30 -17.32
CA ALA A 57 10.61 7.60 -18.71
C ALA A 57 11.85 7.40 -19.64
N PRO A 58 11.66 7.04 -20.89
CA PRO A 58 10.37 6.75 -21.53
C PRO A 58 9.90 5.30 -21.29
N LEU A 59 8.62 5.14 -20.96
CA LEU A 59 8.01 3.82 -20.72
C LEU A 59 8.03 2.90 -21.92
N ALA A 60 7.95 3.44 -23.13
CA ALA A 60 8.05 2.64 -24.36
C ALA A 60 9.36 1.85 -24.46
N GLN A 61 10.43 2.33 -23.83
CA GLN A 61 11.76 1.67 -23.79
C GLN A 61 12.01 0.99 -22.44
N ASN A 62 11.37 1.44 -21.38
CA ASN A 62 11.52 0.94 -20.01
C ASN A 62 10.16 0.59 -19.40
N PRO A 63 9.42 -0.38 -19.98
CA PRO A 63 8.09 -0.71 -19.48
C PRO A 63 8.19 -1.27 -18.07
N ALA A 64 7.27 -0.82 -17.19
CA ALA A 64 7.22 -1.22 -15.80
C ALA A 64 6.05 -2.17 -15.53
N ILE A 65 6.23 -3.14 -14.64
CA ILE A 65 5.13 -3.92 -14.09
C ILE A 65 4.35 -3.01 -13.13
N ILE A 66 3.03 -3.00 -13.26
CA ILE A 66 2.16 -2.20 -12.38
C ILE A 66 1.71 -3.00 -11.13
N GLY A 67 0.96 -2.35 -10.21
CA GLY A 67 0.56 -2.93 -8.93
C GLY A 67 1.62 -2.70 -7.85
N HIS A 68 1.24 -2.08 -6.74
CA HIS A 68 2.19 -1.69 -5.69
C HIS A 68 1.72 -2.05 -4.28
N GLU A 69 0.58 -2.70 -4.14
CA GLU A 69 -0.01 -3.14 -2.88
C GLU A 69 -0.04 -4.67 -2.80
N PHE A 70 1.13 -5.31 -2.89
CA PHE A 70 1.22 -6.75 -3.07
C PHE A 70 2.01 -7.47 -1.99
N CYS A 71 1.71 -8.76 -1.90
CA CYS A 71 2.43 -9.71 -1.08
C CYS A 71 2.60 -11.05 -1.78
N GLY A 72 3.44 -11.89 -1.24
CA GLY A 72 3.70 -13.19 -1.86
C GLY A 72 4.66 -14.05 -1.06
N GLU A 73 5.37 -14.90 -1.77
CA GLU A 73 6.29 -15.89 -1.21
C GLU A 73 7.65 -15.80 -1.91
N ILE A 74 8.72 -15.83 -1.14
CA ILE A 74 10.10 -15.84 -1.62
C ILE A 74 10.40 -17.23 -2.19
N ILE A 75 10.94 -17.28 -3.42
CA ILE A 75 11.32 -18.50 -4.12
C ILE A 75 12.82 -18.74 -4.03
N GLU A 76 13.62 -17.71 -4.26
CA GLU A 76 15.09 -17.78 -4.26
C GLU A 76 15.67 -16.48 -3.73
N VAL A 77 16.79 -16.56 -3.02
CA VAL A 77 17.46 -15.41 -2.40
C VAL A 77 18.90 -15.35 -2.85
N GLY A 78 19.33 -14.22 -3.39
CA GLY A 78 20.71 -13.95 -3.68
C GLY A 78 21.60 -13.97 -2.44
N SER A 79 22.87 -14.30 -2.61
CA SER A 79 23.83 -14.57 -1.52
C SER A 79 23.95 -13.44 -0.51
N LYS A 80 23.82 -12.17 -0.95
CA LYS A 80 23.88 -10.97 -0.11
C LYS A 80 22.81 -10.94 0.99
N TRP A 81 21.63 -11.47 0.72
CA TRP A 81 20.45 -11.38 1.61
C TRP A 81 20.08 -12.70 2.27
N ALA A 82 20.82 -13.78 2.04
CA ALA A 82 20.55 -15.12 2.54
C ALA A 82 20.58 -15.26 4.08
N ASN A 83 21.20 -14.31 4.78
CA ASN A 83 21.18 -14.23 6.24
C ASN A 83 19.87 -13.66 6.81
N LYS A 84 19.13 -12.84 6.04
CA LYS A 84 17.91 -12.15 6.46
C LYS A 84 16.64 -12.80 5.91
N PHE A 85 16.68 -13.30 4.66
CA PHE A 85 15.53 -13.87 3.97
C PHE A 85 15.79 -15.32 3.56
N LYS A 86 14.72 -16.10 3.41
CA LYS A 86 14.81 -17.53 3.02
C LYS A 86 13.69 -17.90 2.05
N PRO A 87 13.92 -18.85 1.14
CA PRO A 87 12.84 -19.48 0.36
C PRO A 87 11.71 -19.96 1.27
N GLY A 88 10.46 -19.78 0.81
CA GLY A 88 9.25 -20.11 1.55
C GLY A 88 8.78 -19.03 2.53
N MET A 89 9.56 -18.00 2.82
CA MET A 89 9.09 -16.86 3.60
C MET A 89 8.03 -16.09 2.83
N ARG A 90 6.92 -15.76 3.51
CA ARG A 90 5.93 -14.82 2.99
C ARG A 90 6.41 -13.39 3.21
N PHE A 91 6.08 -12.51 2.29
CA PHE A 91 6.48 -11.10 2.38
C PHE A 91 5.31 -10.16 2.09
N ALA A 92 5.39 -8.95 2.64
CA ALA A 92 4.69 -7.74 2.22
C ALA A 92 5.71 -6.67 1.89
N ILE A 93 5.32 -5.67 1.12
CA ILE A 93 6.24 -4.64 0.62
C ILE A 93 5.78 -3.23 0.98
N GLN A 94 6.74 -2.33 1.26
CA GLN A 94 6.54 -0.89 1.22
C GLN A 94 7.13 -0.34 -0.09
N PRO A 95 6.30 0.13 -1.04
CA PRO A 95 6.78 0.55 -2.34
C PRO A 95 7.46 1.91 -2.35
N ALA A 96 7.21 2.77 -1.36
CA ALA A 96 7.77 4.13 -1.31
C ALA A 96 9.22 4.12 -0.80
N LEU A 97 10.15 3.70 -1.64
CA LEU A 97 11.55 3.48 -1.26
C LEU A 97 12.30 4.79 -0.95
N ASN A 98 12.04 5.88 -1.69
CA ASN A 98 12.82 7.12 -1.64
C ASN A 98 14.34 6.92 -1.77
N TYR A 99 14.74 5.88 -2.52
CA TYR A 99 16.12 5.44 -2.65
C TYR A 99 16.96 6.52 -3.34
N LYS A 100 18.01 6.99 -2.64
CA LYS A 100 18.93 8.03 -3.13
C LYS A 100 18.23 9.29 -3.65
N GLY A 101 17.11 9.67 -3.01
CA GLY A 101 16.34 10.86 -3.38
C GLY A 101 15.47 10.72 -4.62
N THR A 102 15.36 9.51 -5.20
CA THR A 102 14.44 9.25 -6.30
C THR A 102 13.03 8.93 -5.78
N LEU A 103 12.02 9.12 -6.63
CA LEU A 103 10.66 8.67 -6.35
C LEU A 103 10.35 7.29 -6.96
N TRP A 104 11.36 6.56 -7.41
CA TRP A 104 11.20 5.25 -8.01
C TRP A 104 10.64 4.26 -6.99
N ALA A 105 9.73 3.42 -7.47
CA ALA A 105 8.97 2.52 -6.62
C ALA A 105 8.55 1.25 -7.37
N PRO A 106 8.53 0.09 -6.69
CA PRO A 106 7.84 -1.10 -7.18
C PRO A 106 6.42 -0.79 -7.65
N GLY A 107 6.01 -1.39 -8.76
CA GLY A 107 4.70 -1.12 -9.36
C GLY A 107 4.57 0.18 -10.16
N TYR A 108 5.67 0.95 -10.32
CA TYR A 108 5.71 2.20 -11.08
C TYR A 108 6.94 2.34 -11.97
N SER A 109 8.10 1.92 -11.50
CA SER A 109 9.39 2.32 -12.08
C SER A 109 10.23 1.17 -12.58
N TYR A 110 9.94 -0.04 -12.17
CA TYR A 110 10.83 -1.18 -12.37
C TYR A 110 10.27 -2.16 -13.38
N PRO A 111 11.14 -2.75 -14.24
CA PRO A 111 10.68 -3.66 -15.28
C PRO A 111 10.30 -5.05 -14.77
N TYR A 112 10.77 -5.44 -13.58
CA TYR A 112 10.66 -6.81 -13.06
C TYR A 112 10.04 -6.92 -11.68
N ILE A 113 9.47 -5.83 -11.13
CA ILE A 113 8.75 -5.86 -9.86
C ILE A 113 7.49 -5.00 -9.89
N GLY A 114 6.38 -5.60 -9.52
CA GLY A 114 5.05 -5.05 -9.38
C GLY A 114 4.08 -6.16 -9.02
N GLY A 115 2.92 -5.80 -8.46
CA GLY A 115 1.94 -6.75 -7.95
C GLY A 115 1.16 -7.47 -9.05
N ASP A 116 0.94 -6.82 -10.20
CA ASP A 116 0.25 -7.41 -11.35
C ASP A 116 1.17 -8.36 -12.14
N ALA A 117 1.80 -9.31 -11.46
CA ALA A 117 2.69 -10.31 -12.02
C ALA A 117 2.60 -11.66 -11.30
N THR A 118 3.00 -12.74 -11.97
CA THR A 118 3.08 -14.06 -11.33
C THR A 118 4.39 -14.27 -10.57
N TYR A 119 5.51 -13.88 -11.18
CA TYR A 119 6.84 -13.90 -10.57
C TYR A 119 7.54 -12.57 -10.79
N ILE A 120 8.34 -12.17 -9.82
CA ILE A 120 9.04 -10.89 -9.79
C ILE A 120 10.47 -11.06 -9.31
N ILE A 121 11.32 -10.10 -9.68
CA ILE A 121 12.64 -9.93 -9.06
C ILE A 121 12.57 -8.69 -8.19
N ILE A 122 12.75 -8.88 -6.89
CA ILE A 122 12.82 -7.80 -5.90
C ILE A 122 14.25 -7.25 -5.94
N PRO A 123 14.45 -5.99 -6.35
CA PRO A 123 15.78 -5.41 -6.48
C PRO A 123 16.38 -5.03 -5.13
N ASN A 124 17.69 -4.96 -5.09
CA ASN A 124 18.51 -4.72 -3.90
C ASN A 124 18.05 -3.52 -3.05
N GLU A 125 17.66 -2.42 -3.69
CA GLU A 125 17.22 -1.20 -3.01
C GLU A 125 15.99 -1.38 -2.13
N VAL A 126 15.13 -2.35 -2.40
CA VAL A 126 13.97 -2.67 -1.55
C VAL A 126 14.45 -3.18 -0.20
N MET A 127 15.44 -4.07 -0.19
CA MET A 127 16.01 -4.62 1.04
C MET A 127 16.93 -3.63 1.74
N GLU A 128 17.72 -2.83 1.00
CA GLU A 128 18.58 -1.78 1.59
C GLU A 128 17.77 -0.70 2.32
N MET A 129 16.56 -0.42 1.85
CA MET A 129 15.65 0.54 2.48
C MET A 129 14.75 -0.09 3.56
N ASP A 130 15.02 -1.36 3.93
CA ASP A 130 14.17 -2.14 4.86
C ASP A 130 12.68 -2.15 4.48
N CYS A 131 12.39 -2.15 3.18
CA CYS A 131 11.03 -2.07 2.63
C CYS A 131 10.45 -3.44 2.25
N LEU A 132 11.14 -4.55 2.52
CA LEU A 132 10.64 -5.92 2.42
C LEU A 132 10.44 -6.49 3.82
N PHE A 133 9.19 -6.85 4.16
CA PHE A 133 8.83 -7.34 5.48
C PHE A 133 8.45 -8.82 5.44
N GLU A 134 8.87 -9.59 6.46
CA GLU A 134 8.30 -10.90 6.69
C GLU A 134 6.82 -10.78 7.07
N TYR A 135 5.97 -11.54 6.39
CA TYR A 135 4.53 -11.56 6.59
C TYR A 135 4.09 -12.88 7.25
N LYS A 136 3.47 -12.81 8.43
CA LYS A 136 3.18 -14.00 9.26
C LYS A 136 1.70 -14.37 9.39
N ALA A 137 0.78 -13.52 8.89
CA ALA A 137 -0.65 -13.83 8.99
C ALA A 137 -1.09 -14.90 7.99
N ASP A 138 -2.27 -15.49 8.21
CA ASP A 138 -2.71 -16.70 7.51
C ASP A 138 -3.11 -16.47 6.05
N ALA A 139 -3.71 -15.32 5.74
CA ALA A 139 -4.28 -15.04 4.43
C ALA A 139 -3.49 -13.98 3.65
N PHE A 140 -3.08 -14.27 2.43
CA PHE A 140 -2.30 -13.35 1.60
C PHE A 140 -3.03 -12.04 1.26
N PHE A 141 -4.37 -12.04 1.15
CA PHE A 141 -5.10 -10.79 0.90
C PHE A 141 -4.89 -9.75 2.00
N MET A 142 -4.67 -10.18 3.25
CA MET A 142 -4.33 -9.26 4.34
C MET A 142 -2.93 -8.66 4.16
N GLY A 143 -2.02 -9.43 3.56
CA GLY A 143 -0.66 -8.94 3.24
C GLY A 143 -0.67 -7.85 2.17
N SER A 144 -1.51 -7.96 1.14
CA SER A 144 -1.67 -6.91 0.13
C SER A 144 -2.35 -5.65 0.67
N LEU A 145 -3.10 -5.75 1.77
CA LEU A 145 -3.69 -4.59 2.47
C LEU A 145 -2.71 -3.88 3.41
N SER A 146 -1.51 -4.41 3.62
CA SER A 146 -0.51 -3.80 4.54
C SER A 146 -0.10 -2.40 4.07
N GLU A 147 0.05 -2.18 2.76
CA GLU A 147 0.39 -0.88 2.19
C GLU A 147 -0.73 0.16 2.43
N PRO A 148 -2.00 -0.05 1.99
CA PRO A 148 -3.06 0.91 2.22
C PRO A 148 -3.34 1.16 3.71
N VAL A 149 -3.24 0.14 4.57
CA VAL A 149 -3.36 0.32 6.02
C VAL A 149 -2.23 1.19 6.57
N SER A 150 -1.00 1.04 6.08
CA SER A 150 0.12 1.90 6.48
C SER A 150 -0.12 3.38 6.13
N CYS A 151 -0.77 3.64 4.99
CA CYS A 151 -1.18 5.00 4.60
C CYS A 151 -2.22 5.59 5.57
N ILE A 152 -3.19 4.77 6.00
CA ILE A 152 -4.19 5.17 7.00
C ILE A 152 -3.50 5.52 8.33
N VAL A 153 -2.68 4.61 8.86
CA VAL A 153 -1.93 4.83 10.11
C VAL A 153 -1.07 6.09 10.02
N GLY A 154 -0.34 6.25 8.90
CA GLY A 154 0.47 7.44 8.65
C GLY A 154 -0.36 8.73 8.62
N ALA A 155 -1.55 8.71 8.02
CA ALA A 155 -2.46 9.86 8.00
C ALA A 155 -2.92 10.27 9.42
N TYR A 156 -3.23 9.29 10.28
CA TYR A 156 -3.58 9.56 11.68
C TYR A 156 -2.42 10.16 12.48
N HIS A 157 -1.21 9.67 12.26
CA HIS A 157 -0.01 10.20 12.92
C HIS A 157 0.42 11.58 12.40
N ALA A 158 0.12 11.88 11.13
CA ALA A 158 0.46 13.16 10.50
C ALA A 158 -0.52 14.28 10.82
N GLN A 159 -1.68 14.00 11.39
CA GLN A 159 -2.60 15.02 11.89
C GLN A 159 -1.99 15.73 13.10
N TYR A 160 -2.52 16.88 13.41
CA TYR A 160 -2.12 17.60 14.63
C TYR A 160 -3.32 18.31 15.25
N HIS A 161 -3.20 18.65 16.51
CA HIS A 161 -4.12 19.49 17.26
C HIS A 161 -3.35 20.48 18.14
N THR A 162 -4.05 21.47 18.63
CA THR A 162 -3.49 22.47 19.55
C THR A 162 -4.31 22.52 20.82
N GLN A 163 -3.71 22.95 21.92
CA GLN A 163 -4.41 23.27 23.15
C GLN A 163 -4.91 24.74 23.11
N PRO A 164 -6.02 25.09 23.76
CA PRO A 164 -6.47 26.47 23.84
C PRO A 164 -5.37 27.39 24.37
N GLY A 165 -5.11 28.48 23.64
CA GLY A 165 -4.06 29.46 24.00
C GLY A 165 -2.62 29.05 23.64
N SER A 166 -2.42 27.93 22.95
CA SER A 166 -1.10 27.45 22.49
C SER A 166 -1.04 27.42 20.97
N TYR A 167 0.11 27.79 20.39
CA TYR A 167 0.46 27.60 18.98
C TYR A 167 1.31 26.36 18.72
N VAL A 168 1.57 25.57 19.77
CA VAL A 168 2.37 24.33 19.65
C VAL A 168 1.46 23.25 19.07
N HIS A 169 1.92 22.62 17.97
CA HIS A 169 1.23 21.49 17.35
C HIS A 169 1.59 20.19 18.08
N GLU A 170 0.58 19.54 18.61
CA GLU A 170 0.68 18.18 19.15
C GLU A 170 0.29 17.19 18.03
N MET A 171 1.24 16.33 17.62
CA MET A 171 1.02 15.39 16.51
C MET A 171 0.05 14.27 16.89
N GLY A 172 -0.65 13.76 15.90
CA GLY A 172 -1.68 12.74 16.04
C GLY A 172 -3.08 13.32 16.30
N ILE A 173 -4.06 12.42 16.39
CA ILE A 173 -5.44 12.81 16.74
C ILE A 173 -5.51 13.12 18.24
N LYS A 174 -6.45 14.02 18.63
CA LYS A 174 -6.67 14.39 20.02
C LYS A 174 -7.35 13.24 20.79
N PRO A 175 -6.70 12.64 21.81
CA PRO A 175 -7.34 11.62 22.63
C PRO A 175 -8.63 12.14 23.27
N GLY A 176 -9.72 11.36 23.19
CA GLY A 176 -11.04 11.75 23.72
C GLY A 176 -11.70 12.94 23.01
N GLY A 177 -11.13 13.44 21.93
CA GLY A 177 -11.69 14.50 21.11
C GLY A 177 -12.78 14.03 20.14
N SER A 178 -13.18 14.91 19.22
CA SER A 178 -14.06 14.56 18.08
C SER A 178 -13.24 14.51 16.79
N LEU A 179 -13.49 13.48 15.99
CA LEU A 179 -12.86 13.25 14.69
C LEU A 179 -13.92 13.32 13.58
N ALA A 180 -13.67 14.09 12.54
CA ALA A 180 -14.50 14.12 11.34
C ALA A 180 -13.79 13.42 10.19
N LEU A 181 -14.45 12.45 9.57
CA LEU A 181 -14.00 11.72 8.39
C LEU A 181 -14.90 12.08 7.21
N LEU A 182 -14.38 12.94 6.33
CA LEU A 182 -15.15 13.51 5.22
C LEU A 182 -15.00 12.66 3.96
N ALA A 183 -16.11 12.35 3.26
CA ALA A 183 -16.17 11.51 2.07
C ALA A 183 -15.51 10.13 2.30
N SER A 184 -15.74 9.52 3.46
CA SER A 184 -14.92 8.41 4.00
C SER A 184 -15.62 7.06 3.99
N VAL A 185 -16.46 6.77 3.00
CA VAL A 185 -17.14 5.47 2.88
C VAL A 185 -16.65 4.63 1.69
N GLY A 186 -15.54 5.04 1.07
CA GLY A 186 -14.76 4.21 0.14
C GLY A 186 -13.81 3.25 0.89
N PRO A 187 -13.04 2.40 0.17
CA PRO A 187 -12.14 1.41 0.78
C PRO A 187 -11.20 2.01 1.83
N MET A 188 -10.49 3.08 1.49
CA MET A 188 -9.59 3.77 2.43
C MET A 188 -10.33 4.39 3.62
N GLY A 189 -11.50 4.96 3.37
CA GLY A 189 -12.33 5.56 4.42
C GLY A 189 -12.87 4.52 5.38
N LEU A 190 -13.33 3.36 4.90
CA LEU A 190 -13.75 2.25 5.76
C LEU A 190 -12.61 1.78 6.67
N GLY A 191 -11.41 1.62 6.11
CA GLY A 191 -10.23 1.30 6.91
C GLY A 191 -9.86 2.40 7.92
N ALA A 192 -10.07 3.69 7.57
CA ALA A 192 -9.88 4.81 8.48
C ALA A 192 -10.88 4.80 9.64
N ILE A 193 -12.16 4.49 9.37
CA ILE A 193 -13.19 4.34 10.42
C ILE A 193 -12.82 3.19 11.35
N ASP A 194 -12.46 2.03 10.79
CA ASP A 194 -12.04 0.86 11.56
C ASP A 194 -10.82 1.16 12.45
N TYR A 195 -9.80 1.82 11.88
CA TYR A 195 -8.62 2.23 12.64
C TYR A 195 -8.94 3.25 13.74
N ALA A 196 -9.88 4.18 13.51
CA ALA A 196 -10.33 5.14 14.53
C ALA A 196 -11.01 4.44 15.71
N ILE A 197 -11.68 3.32 15.47
CA ILE A 197 -12.38 2.54 16.51
C ILE A 197 -11.40 1.62 17.26
N HIS A 198 -10.49 0.94 16.55
CA HIS A 198 -9.67 -0.13 17.11
C HIS A 198 -8.20 0.25 17.33
N GLY A 199 -7.76 1.42 16.82
CA GLY A 199 -6.39 1.91 16.99
C GLY A 199 -6.01 2.30 18.41
N GLY A 200 -4.70 2.57 18.62
CA GLY A 200 -4.17 2.84 19.96
C GLY A 200 -4.59 4.18 20.57
N ILE A 201 -4.96 5.18 19.73
CA ILE A 201 -5.47 6.49 20.18
C ILE A 201 -6.90 6.62 19.73
N LYS A 202 -7.82 6.80 20.68
CA LYS A 202 -9.26 6.85 20.42
C LYS A 202 -9.84 8.24 20.61
N SER A 203 -10.71 8.66 19.68
CA SER A 203 -11.60 9.80 19.84
C SER A 203 -12.83 9.40 20.66
N ALA A 204 -13.46 10.32 21.39
CA ALA A 204 -14.75 10.05 22.03
C ALA A 204 -15.89 10.02 21.01
N ARG A 205 -15.74 10.77 19.92
CA ARG A 205 -16.77 10.88 18.86
C ARG A 205 -16.11 10.80 17.49
N ILE A 206 -16.72 10.04 16.58
CA ILE A 206 -16.37 9.96 15.16
C ILE A 206 -17.59 10.34 14.34
N VAL A 207 -17.44 11.34 13.46
CA VAL A 207 -18.49 11.76 12.52
C VAL A 207 -18.02 11.37 11.12
N VAL A 208 -18.81 10.55 10.43
CA VAL A 208 -18.53 10.10 9.06
C VAL A 208 -19.54 10.75 8.11
N THR A 209 -19.04 11.37 7.05
CA THR A 209 -19.91 12.01 6.05
C THR A 209 -19.55 11.55 4.64
N ASP A 210 -20.59 11.47 3.81
CA ASP A 210 -20.45 11.29 2.34
C ASP A 210 -21.65 11.94 1.64
N ILE A 211 -21.53 12.19 0.36
CA ILE A 211 -22.64 12.70 -0.47
C ILE A 211 -23.52 11.56 -1.01
N ASP A 212 -23.08 10.33 -0.91
CA ASP A 212 -23.76 9.13 -1.42
C ASP A 212 -24.38 8.34 -0.26
N GLN A 213 -25.69 8.43 -0.14
CA GLN A 213 -26.45 7.77 0.93
C GLN A 213 -26.33 6.23 0.87
N ALA A 214 -26.31 5.64 -0.34
CA ALA A 214 -26.19 4.18 -0.47
C ALA A 214 -24.82 3.67 0.03
N ARG A 215 -23.77 4.47 -0.15
CA ARG A 215 -22.45 4.16 0.43
C ARG A 215 -22.41 4.33 1.95
N LEU A 216 -23.07 5.35 2.51
CA LEU A 216 -23.23 5.50 3.96
C LEU A 216 -23.97 4.30 4.56
N ASP A 217 -25.09 3.89 3.95
CA ASP A 217 -25.88 2.73 4.40
C ASP A 217 -25.06 1.43 4.35
N ARG A 218 -24.20 1.28 3.32
CA ARG A 218 -23.27 0.16 3.23
C ARG A 218 -22.20 0.20 4.32
N ALA A 219 -21.63 1.38 4.57
CA ALA A 219 -20.61 1.56 5.59
C ALA A 219 -21.16 1.20 6.98
N GLN A 220 -22.36 1.65 7.31
CA GLN A 220 -23.03 1.35 8.57
C GLN A 220 -23.30 -0.16 8.75
N LYS A 221 -23.58 -0.91 7.67
CA LYS A 221 -23.72 -2.37 7.71
C LYS A 221 -22.40 -3.10 7.97
N LEU A 222 -21.27 -2.53 7.53
CA LEU A 222 -19.94 -3.11 7.70
C LEU A 222 -19.32 -2.75 9.06
N ILE A 223 -19.53 -1.52 9.49
CA ILE A 223 -18.99 -0.99 10.76
C ILE A 223 -20.17 -0.42 11.54
N SER A 224 -20.69 -1.20 12.44
CA SER A 224 -21.92 -0.82 13.16
C SER A 224 -21.66 0.18 14.29
N VAL A 225 -22.66 1.01 14.56
CA VAL A 225 -22.64 1.95 15.71
C VAL A 225 -22.43 1.18 17.02
N GLU A 226 -23.05 0.00 17.17
CA GLU A 226 -22.93 -0.83 18.35
C GLU A 226 -21.50 -1.35 18.56
N SER A 227 -20.75 -1.62 17.47
CA SER A 227 -19.35 -2.02 17.58
C SER A 227 -18.49 -0.87 18.10
N ALA A 228 -18.70 0.35 17.62
CA ALA A 228 -18.00 1.53 18.11
C ALA A 228 -18.37 1.86 19.58
N GLN A 229 -19.64 1.71 19.96
CA GLN A 229 -20.09 1.91 21.35
C GLN A 229 -19.42 0.97 22.35
N LYS A 230 -19.16 -0.30 21.96
CA LYS A 230 -18.42 -1.26 22.80
C LYS A 230 -16.99 -0.79 23.10
N GLU A 231 -16.42 0.00 22.21
CA GLU A 231 -15.10 0.62 22.36
C GLU A 231 -15.17 2.02 23.02
N GLY A 232 -16.33 2.44 23.48
CA GLY A 232 -16.56 3.73 24.15
C GLY A 232 -16.63 4.93 23.21
N ILE A 233 -16.95 4.70 21.93
CA ILE A 233 -16.94 5.72 20.86
C ILE A 233 -18.36 5.97 20.37
N GLU A 234 -18.75 7.25 20.30
CA GLU A 234 -19.96 7.69 19.61
C GLU A 234 -19.67 7.79 18.11
N LEU A 235 -20.27 6.90 17.32
CA LEU A 235 -20.17 6.91 15.86
C LEU A 235 -21.46 7.50 15.25
N ILE A 236 -21.32 8.53 14.40
CA ILE A 236 -22.41 9.25 13.74
C ILE A 236 -22.20 9.25 12.23
#